data_48b35705f96ec2bf44dcb43881c05780
#
_entry.id   48b35705f96ec2bf44dcb43881c05780
#
_cell.length_a   1.000
_cell.length_b   1.000
_cell.length_c   1.000
_cell.angle_alpha   90.00
_cell.angle_beta   90.00
_cell.angle_gamma   90.00
#
_symmetry.space_group_name_H-M   'P 1'
#
loop_
_entity.id
_entity.type
_entity.pdbx_description
1 polymer ?
#
loop_
_entity_poly.entity_id
_entity_poly.type
_entity_poly.pdbx_seq_one_letter_code
_entity_poly.pdbx_strand_id
1 'polypeptide(L)'
;MAGLVGSEMCIRDSLNIVKTSTEAIATAALEVATIAECNCIATFSQSGRSVLRVARMRPDVTLIGLTTNKKVARQNALTWGTFMDVVDEISSSTEMVDRACKIAKVRKILKHGEKIIITAGVPFGKVGNTNILRIAKIISNSKLT
;
A
#
# COMPACT_ATOMS: atom_id res chain seq x y z
N MET A 1 -6.60 -28.76 -14.50
CA MET A 1 -5.47 -28.48 -13.59
C MET A 1 -4.29 -27.87 -14.33
N ALA A 2 -3.87 -28.41 -15.47
CA ALA A 2 -2.75 -27.88 -16.26
C ALA A 2 -2.93 -26.41 -16.69
N GLY A 3 -4.12 -25.94 -17.04
CA GLY A 3 -4.38 -24.58 -17.46
C GLY A 3 -4.27 -23.54 -16.34
N LEU A 4 -4.63 -23.88 -15.10
CA LEU A 4 -4.49 -23.01 -13.92
C LEU A 4 -3.02 -22.85 -13.52
N VAL A 5 -2.26 -23.92 -13.54
CA VAL A 5 -0.82 -23.91 -13.25
C VAL A 5 -0.07 -23.09 -14.31
N GLY A 6 -0.43 -23.20 -15.58
CA GLY A 6 0.15 -22.41 -16.66
C GLY A 6 -0.15 -20.91 -16.52
N SER A 7 -1.37 -20.52 -16.12
CA SER A 7 -1.75 -19.12 -15.88
C SER A 7 -1.02 -18.52 -14.69
N GLU A 8 -0.87 -19.23 -13.60
CA GLU A 8 -0.10 -18.79 -12.43
C GLU A 8 1.38 -18.66 -12.74
N MET A 9 1.97 -19.58 -13.48
CA MET A 9 3.37 -19.50 -13.90
C MET A 9 3.62 -18.33 -14.83
N CYS A 10 2.75 -18.04 -15.79
CA CYS A 10 2.85 -16.87 -16.67
C CYS A 10 2.77 -15.55 -15.88
N ILE A 11 1.91 -15.45 -14.89
CA ILE A 11 1.80 -14.26 -14.02
C ILE A 11 3.05 -14.12 -13.16
N ARG A 12 3.55 -15.20 -12.58
CA ARG A 12 4.80 -15.21 -11.80
C ARG A 12 6.03 -14.89 -12.66
N ASP A 13 6.12 -15.45 -13.84
CA ASP A 13 7.23 -15.18 -14.77
C ASP A 13 7.23 -13.72 -15.25
N SER A 14 6.07 -13.14 -15.52
CA SER A 14 5.96 -11.71 -15.85
C SER A 14 6.34 -10.79 -14.68
N LEU A 15 6.11 -11.22 -13.44
CA LEU A 15 6.54 -10.52 -12.22
C LEU A 15 8.04 -10.70 -11.94
N ASN A 16 8.64 -11.78 -12.41
CA ASN A 16 10.07 -12.08 -12.22
C ASN A 16 11.01 -11.29 -13.13
N ILE A 17 10.50 -10.60 -14.14
CA ILE A 17 11.32 -9.90 -15.14
C ILE A 17 11.98 -8.64 -14.57
N VAL A 18 11.39 -8.02 -13.53
CA VAL A 18 11.95 -6.82 -12.89
C VAL A 18 12.06 -7.03 -11.38
N LYS A 19 13.19 -7.55 -10.96
CA LYS A 19 13.49 -7.82 -9.54
C LYS A 19 13.93 -6.54 -8.81
N THR A 20 12.99 -5.65 -8.51
CA THR A 20 13.27 -4.48 -7.67
C THR A 20 12.77 -4.68 -6.24
N SER A 21 13.41 -4.03 -5.27
CA SER A 21 12.95 -4.04 -3.87
C SER A 21 11.50 -3.55 -3.75
N THR A 22 11.12 -2.58 -4.56
CA THR A 22 9.76 -2.03 -4.59
C THR A 22 8.73 -3.08 -5.03
N GLU A 23 9.05 -3.91 -6.01
CA GLU A 23 8.16 -4.99 -6.45
C GLU A 23 8.09 -6.11 -5.43
N ALA A 24 9.20 -6.46 -4.81
CA ALA A 24 9.23 -7.44 -3.73
C ALA A 24 8.33 -7.00 -2.56
N ILE A 25 8.40 -5.75 -2.15
CA ILE A 25 7.54 -5.19 -1.10
C ILE A 25 6.07 -5.17 -1.52
N ALA A 26 5.77 -4.81 -2.77
CA ALA A 26 4.40 -4.83 -3.27
C ALA A 26 3.81 -6.25 -3.27
N THR A 27 4.55 -7.23 -3.73
CA THR A 27 4.13 -8.64 -3.70
C THR A 27 3.95 -9.13 -2.27
N ALA A 28 4.91 -8.85 -1.39
CA ALA A 28 4.83 -9.20 0.02
C ALA A 28 3.62 -8.56 0.71
N ALA A 29 3.28 -7.32 0.36
CA ALA A 29 2.12 -6.64 0.92
C ALA A 29 0.80 -7.38 0.61
N LEU A 30 0.65 -7.92 -0.60
CA LEU A 30 -0.52 -8.72 -0.97
C LEU A 30 -0.57 -10.05 -0.21
N GLU A 31 0.55 -10.76 -0.15
CA GLU A 31 0.65 -12.02 0.59
C GLU A 31 0.37 -11.81 2.08
N VAL A 32 0.98 -10.81 2.69
CA VAL A 32 0.76 -10.46 4.09
C VAL A 32 -0.69 -10.01 4.33
N ALA A 33 -1.31 -9.28 3.39
CA ALA A 33 -2.72 -8.90 3.50
C ALA A 33 -3.63 -10.14 3.64
N THR A 34 -3.36 -11.16 2.86
CA THR A 34 -4.11 -12.40 2.89
C THR A 34 -3.83 -13.20 4.18
N ILE A 35 -2.57 -13.42 4.52
CA ILE A 35 -2.16 -14.24 5.67
C ILE A 35 -2.53 -13.60 7.01
N ALA A 36 -2.33 -12.28 7.13
CA ALA A 36 -2.63 -11.54 8.35
C ALA A 36 -4.07 -11.03 8.44
N GLU A 37 -4.91 -11.35 7.44
CA GLU A 37 -6.30 -10.90 7.36
C GLU A 37 -6.43 -9.37 7.47
N CYS A 38 -5.64 -8.67 6.67
CA CYS A 38 -5.70 -7.21 6.61
C CYS A 38 -6.76 -6.76 5.61
N ASN A 39 -7.46 -5.69 5.94
CA ASN A 39 -8.60 -5.20 5.15
C ASN A 39 -8.24 -4.03 4.22
N CYS A 40 -7.02 -3.50 4.35
CA CYS A 40 -6.57 -2.36 3.57
C CYS A 40 -5.04 -2.37 3.42
N ILE A 41 -4.56 -1.86 2.29
CA ILE A 41 -3.15 -1.55 2.03
C ILE A 41 -3.02 -0.03 1.83
N ALA A 42 -2.19 0.64 2.62
CA ALA A 42 -1.82 2.03 2.43
C ALA A 42 -0.40 2.13 1.88
N THR A 43 -0.23 2.79 0.76
CA THR A 43 1.06 2.94 0.09
C THR A 43 1.45 4.41 0.00
N PHE A 44 2.52 4.79 0.69
CA PHE A 44 3.14 6.11 0.55
C PHE A 44 4.03 6.15 -0.68
N SER A 45 3.78 7.11 -1.57
CA SER A 45 4.53 7.24 -2.81
C SER A 45 4.60 8.68 -3.29
N GLN A 46 5.81 9.21 -3.46
CA GLN A 46 6.04 10.55 -4.00
C GLN A 46 5.67 10.66 -5.48
N SER A 47 5.97 9.62 -6.26
CA SER A 47 5.72 9.58 -7.70
C SER A 47 4.44 8.86 -8.10
N GLY A 48 3.77 8.18 -7.17
CA GLY A 48 2.60 7.33 -7.46
C GLY A 48 2.93 5.95 -8.01
N ARG A 49 4.18 5.66 -8.38
CA ARG A 49 4.55 4.39 -9.02
C ARG A 49 4.32 3.18 -8.13
N SER A 50 4.59 3.30 -6.84
CA SER A 50 4.37 2.19 -5.89
C SER A 50 2.89 1.87 -5.75
N VAL A 51 2.03 2.89 -5.76
CA VAL A 51 0.57 2.73 -5.76
C VAL A 51 0.12 1.98 -7.02
N LEU A 52 0.60 2.39 -8.19
CA LEU A 52 0.27 1.73 -9.46
C LEU A 52 0.72 0.27 -9.50
N ARG A 53 1.90 -0.04 -8.92
CA ARG A 53 2.39 -1.43 -8.86
C ARG A 53 1.47 -2.32 -8.04
N VAL A 54 1.09 -1.88 -6.84
CA VAL A 54 0.15 -2.63 -6.00
C VAL A 54 -1.22 -2.75 -6.68
N ALA A 55 -1.73 -1.67 -7.28
CA ALA A 55 -3.01 -1.66 -7.97
C ALA A 55 -3.07 -2.63 -9.17
N ARG A 56 -1.96 -2.75 -9.94
CA ARG A 56 -1.86 -3.70 -11.05
C ARG A 56 -1.98 -5.16 -10.63
N MET A 57 -1.60 -5.47 -9.42
CA MET A 57 -1.74 -6.82 -8.85
C MET A 57 -3.17 -7.13 -8.41
N ARG A 58 -4.08 -6.15 -8.48
CA ARG A 58 -5.50 -6.24 -8.14
C ARG A 58 -5.75 -6.91 -6.79
N PRO A 59 -5.28 -6.29 -5.69
CA PRO A 59 -5.55 -6.82 -4.35
C PRO A 59 -7.05 -6.92 -4.08
N ASP A 60 -7.45 -7.96 -3.35
CA ASP A 60 -8.83 -8.14 -2.90
C ASP A 60 -9.22 -7.19 -1.76
N VAL A 61 -8.30 -6.35 -1.32
CA VAL A 61 -8.49 -5.37 -0.26
C VAL A 61 -8.40 -3.95 -0.83
N THR A 62 -8.98 -3.00 -0.11
CA THR A 62 -8.94 -1.59 -0.51
C THR A 62 -7.52 -1.05 -0.50
N LEU A 63 -7.13 -0.36 -1.55
CA LEU A 63 -5.84 0.32 -1.66
C LEU A 63 -6.00 1.82 -1.42
N ILE A 64 -5.18 2.37 -0.52
CA ILE A 64 -5.05 3.81 -0.27
C ILE A 64 -3.67 4.26 -0.76
N GLY A 65 -3.64 5.18 -1.70
CA GLY A 65 -2.42 5.85 -2.12
C GLY A 65 -2.24 7.18 -1.37
N LEU A 66 -1.10 7.36 -0.74
CA LEU A 66 -0.76 8.54 0.04
C LEU A 66 0.44 9.25 -0.59
N THR A 67 0.28 10.53 -0.90
CA THR A 67 1.33 11.34 -1.53
C THR A 67 1.30 12.76 -1.01
N THR A 68 2.46 13.42 -1.03
CA THR A 68 2.55 14.87 -0.72
C THR A 68 2.23 15.73 -1.94
N ASN A 69 2.16 15.14 -3.13
CA ASN A 69 2.01 15.86 -4.39
C ASN A 69 0.58 15.78 -4.93
N LYS A 70 -0.13 16.91 -4.94
CA LYS A 70 -1.50 17.02 -5.46
C LYS A 70 -1.64 16.58 -6.92
N LYS A 71 -0.63 16.84 -7.75
CA LYS A 71 -0.64 16.42 -9.17
C LYS A 71 -0.59 14.89 -9.28
N VAL A 72 0.26 14.24 -8.49
CA VAL A 72 0.36 12.79 -8.43
C VAL A 72 -0.95 12.17 -7.94
N ALA A 73 -1.58 12.74 -6.92
CA ALA A 73 -2.87 12.28 -6.44
C ALA A 73 -3.94 12.34 -7.54
N ARG A 74 -4.02 13.44 -8.27
CA ARG A 74 -4.96 13.60 -9.40
C ARG A 74 -4.69 12.62 -10.54
N GLN A 75 -3.43 12.43 -10.91
CA GLN A 75 -3.04 11.49 -11.97
C GLN A 75 -3.40 10.04 -11.65
N ASN A 76 -3.33 9.66 -10.39
CA ASN A 76 -3.63 8.31 -9.93
C ASN A 76 -5.07 8.13 -9.42
N ALA A 77 -5.89 9.18 -9.43
CA ALA A 77 -7.27 9.14 -8.94
C ALA A 77 -8.17 8.16 -9.73
N LEU A 78 -7.83 7.88 -10.99
CA LEU A 78 -8.55 6.93 -11.84
C LEU A 78 -8.01 5.50 -11.75
N THR A 79 -7.03 5.25 -10.89
CA THR A 79 -6.47 3.91 -10.70
C THR A 79 -7.50 3.01 -10.02
N TRP A 80 -7.78 1.87 -10.62
CA TRP A 80 -8.80 0.94 -10.16
C TRP A 80 -8.59 0.50 -8.71
N GLY A 81 -9.66 0.50 -7.93
CA GLY A 81 -9.64 0.04 -6.54
C GLY A 81 -8.81 0.88 -5.56
N THR A 82 -8.42 2.09 -5.99
CA THR A 82 -7.51 2.94 -5.22
C THR A 82 -8.18 4.25 -4.82
N PHE A 83 -8.03 4.62 -3.55
CA PHE A 83 -8.33 5.96 -3.05
C PHE A 83 -7.03 6.73 -2.89
N MET A 84 -6.93 7.89 -3.55
CA MET A 84 -5.76 8.77 -3.42
C MET A 84 -6.03 9.89 -2.42
N ASP A 85 -5.08 10.12 -1.52
CA ASP A 85 -5.09 11.23 -0.57
C ASP A 85 -3.78 12.00 -0.59
N VAL A 86 -3.89 13.31 -0.37
CA VAL A 86 -2.75 14.19 -0.19
C VAL A 86 -2.46 14.35 1.29
N VAL A 87 -1.22 14.08 1.68
CA VAL A 87 -0.75 14.17 3.07
C VAL A 87 0.44 15.11 3.16
N ASP A 88 0.68 15.65 4.35
CA ASP A 88 1.90 16.41 4.62
C ASP A 88 3.12 15.49 4.65
N GLU A 89 4.30 16.07 4.56
CA GLU A 89 5.55 15.32 4.69
C GLU A 89 5.60 14.57 6.02
N ILE A 90 6.10 13.35 5.95
CA ILE A 90 6.22 12.44 7.08
C ILE A 90 7.69 12.34 7.46
N SER A 91 7.98 12.53 8.73
CA SER A 91 9.33 12.50 9.28
C SER A 91 9.65 11.21 10.04
N SER A 92 8.64 10.47 10.49
CA SER A 92 8.82 9.27 11.28
C SER A 92 7.89 8.13 10.89
N SER A 93 8.29 6.90 11.22
CA SER A 93 7.46 5.71 11.00
C SER A 93 6.20 5.70 11.85
N THR A 94 6.22 6.33 13.01
CA THR A 94 5.03 6.47 13.87
C THR A 94 4.01 7.39 13.22
N GLU A 95 4.45 8.54 12.75
CA GLU A 95 3.60 9.49 12.01
C GLU A 95 2.99 8.86 10.76
N MET A 96 3.76 8.07 10.04
CA MET A 96 3.31 7.29 8.88
C MET A 96 2.11 6.40 9.23
N VAL A 97 2.21 5.66 10.32
CA VAL A 97 1.13 4.76 10.79
C VAL A 97 -0.09 5.55 11.22
N ASP A 98 0.11 6.61 12.01
CA ASP A 98 -0.97 7.49 12.47
C ASP A 98 -1.77 8.08 11.32
N ARG A 99 -1.06 8.58 10.33
CA ARG A 99 -1.66 9.21 9.16
C ARG A 99 -2.47 8.21 8.33
N ALA A 100 -1.91 7.03 8.05
CA ALA A 100 -2.58 5.97 7.32
C ALA A 100 -3.85 5.48 8.05
N CYS A 101 -3.75 5.23 9.35
CA CYS A 101 -4.88 4.80 10.18
C CYS A 101 -5.98 5.87 10.26
N LYS A 102 -5.59 7.14 10.41
CA LYS A 102 -6.54 8.26 10.45
C LYS A 102 -7.34 8.37 9.15
N ILE A 103 -6.67 8.29 8.00
CA ILE A 103 -7.32 8.37 6.69
C ILE A 103 -8.25 7.19 6.47
N ALA A 104 -7.81 5.98 6.78
CA ALA A 104 -8.63 4.78 6.67
C ALA A 104 -9.91 4.86 7.51
N LYS A 105 -9.83 5.45 8.71
CA LYS A 105 -10.99 5.71 9.56
C LYS A 105 -11.92 6.78 8.99
N VAL A 106 -11.38 7.93 8.62
CA VAL A 106 -12.15 9.07 8.09
C VAL A 106 -12.92 8.68 6.84
N ARG A 107 -12.30 7.90 5.98
CA ARG A 107 -12.95 7.36 4.76
C ARG A 107 -13.85 6.16 5.02
N LYS A 108 -13.99 5.73 6.27
CA LYS A 108 -14.79 4.56 6.67
C LYS A 108 -14.40 3.27 5.94
N ILE A 109 -13.15 3.16 5.54
CA ILE A 109 -12.59 1.96 4.91
C ILE A 109 -12.33 0.88 5.96
N LEU A 110 -11.84 1.29 7.14
CA LEU A 110 -11.53 0.40 8.24
C LEU A 110 -12.30 0.77 9.51
N LYS A 111 -12.70 -0.27 10.22
CA LYS A 111 -13.34 -0.18 11.53
C LYS A 111 -12.33 -0.46 12.65
N HIS A 112 -12.75 -0.19 13.88
CA HIS A 112 -11.97 -0.53 15.08
C HIS A 112 -11.64 -2.03 15.11
N GLY A 113 -10.40 -2.35 15.38
CA GLY A 113 -9.91 -3.73 15.45
C GLY A 113 -9.40 -4.31 14.14
N GLU A 114 -9.73 -3.69 13.00
CA GLU A 114 -9.22 -4.13 11.69
C GLU A 114 -7.76 -3.76 11.48
N LYS A 115 -7.11 -4.50 10.59
CA LYS A 115 -5.68 -4.35 10.30
C LYS A 115 -5.45 -3.66 8.96
N ILE A 116 -4.39 -2.88 8.91
CA ILE A 116 -3.90 -2.20 7.71
C ILE A 116 -2.43 -2.55 7.48
N ILE A 117 -2.08 -2.76 6.22
CA ILE A 117 -0.68 -2.82 5.79
C ILE A 117 -0.27 -1.45 5.31
N ILE A 118 0.92 -1.04 5.68
CA ILE A 118 1.49 0.23 5.28
C ILE A 118 2.83 -0.02 4.60
N THR A 119 2.98 0.48 3.39
CA THR A 119 4.23 0.43 2.64
C THR A 119 4.76 1.83 2.36
N ALA A 120 6.05 2.01 2.51
CA ALA A 120 6.72 3.30 2.30
C ALA A 120 8.18 3.15 1.91
N GLY A 121 8.78 4.23 1.46
CA GLY A 121 10.22 4.34 1.24
C GLY A 121 10.90 5.14 2.35
N VAL A 122 11.96 4.61 2.91
CA VAL A 122 12.82 5.28 3.90
C VAL A 122 14.23 5.39 3.34
N PRO A 123 14.90 6.54 3.46
CA PRO A 123 14.47 7.79 4.10
C PRO A 123 13.29 8.45 3.38
N PHE A 124 12.40 9.06 4.17
CA PHE A 124 11.21 9.73 3.64
C PHE A 124 11.60 10.89 2.71
N GLY A 125 10.74 11.20 1.73
CA GLY A 125 10.96 12.29 0.78
C GLY A 125 11.83 11.94 -0.45
N LYS A 126 12.44 10.76 -0.50
CA LYS A 126 13.17 10.29 -1.70
C LYS A 126 12.25 9.52 -2.65
N VAL A 127 12.33 9.84 -3.93
CA VAL A 127 11.56 9.17 -4.97
C VAL A 127 12.16 7.79 -5.28
N GLY A 128 11.30 6.78 -5.42
CA GLY A 128 11.65 5.54 -6.11
C GLY A 128 12.08 4.35 -5.25
N ASN A 129 12.02 4.46 -3.93
CA ASN A 129 12.48 3.37 -3.07
C ASN A 129 11.44 2.98 -2.01
N THR A 130 10.56 2.04 -2.31
CA THR A 130 9.68 1.41 -1.30
C THR A 130 10.44 0.25 -0.66
N ASN A 131 10.73 0.35 0.62
CA ASN A 131 11.59 -0.60 1.34
C ASN A 131 11.08 -0.96 2.75
N ILE A 132 9.94 -0.43 3.15
CA ILE A 132 9.29 -0.76 4.43
C ILE A 132 7.91 -1.33 4.18
N LEU A 133 7.59 -2.37 4.92
CA LEU A 133 6.25 -2.91 5.09
C LEU A 133 5.95 -3.01 6.58
N ARG A 134 4.81 -2.48 7.01
CA ARG A 134 4.37 -2.52 8.41
C ARG A 134 2.91 -2.89 8.51
N ILE A 135 2.58 -3.74 9.48
CA ILE A 135 1.19 -4.04 9.85
C ILE A 135 0.81 -3.18 11.05
N ALA A 136 -0.34 -2.55 10.99
CA ALA A 136 -0.92 -1.82 12.10
C ALA A 136 -2.37 -2.24 12.34
N LYS A 137 -2.86 -2.04 13.57
CA LYS A 137 -4.24 -2.31 13.95
C LYS A 137 -4.94 -1.00 14.28
N ILE A 138 -6.18 -0.84 13.81
CA ILE A 138 -6.99 0.34 14.10
C ILE A 138 -7.46 0.27 15.55
N ILE A 139 -7.04 1.23 16.38
CA ILE A 139 -7.43 1.35 17.78
C ILE A 139 -8.33 2.57 17.96
N SER A 140 -9.24 2.54 18.94
CA SER A 140 -10.24 3.60 19.16
C SER A 140 -9.64 4.89 19.71
N ASN A 141 -8.50 4.84 20.39
CA ASN A 141 -7.80 6.01 20.92
C ASN A 141 -6.39 6.13 20.36
N SER A 142 -6.01 7.36 20.08
CA SER A 142 -4.81 7.84 19.42
C SER A 142 -3.49 7.64 20.19
N LYS A 143 -3.29 6.50 20.84
CA LYS A 143 -1.96 6.11 21.28
C LYS A 143 -1.61 4.80 20.62
N LEU A 144 -0.76 4.93 19.62
CA LEU A 144 -0.17 3.81 18.91
C LEU A 144 0.87 3.12 19.79
N THR A 145 0.69 1.88 19.91
CA THR A 145 1.78 0.98 20.27
C THR A 145 2.31 0.31 19.02
#